data_c4fc5ea270d12ee3cf533d1a99834cdd
#
_entry.id   c4fc5ea270d12ee3cf533d1a99834cdd
#
_cell.length_a   1.000
_cell.length_b   1.000
_cell.length_c   1.000
_cell.angle_alpha   90.00
_cell.angle_beta   90.00
_cell.angle_gamma   90.00
#
_symmetry.space_group_name_H-M   'P 1'
#
loop_
_entity.id
_entity.type
_entity.pdbx_description
1 polymer ?
#
loop_
_entity_poly.entity_id
_entity_poly.type
_entity_poly.pdbx_seq_one_letter_code
_entity_poly.pdbx_strand_id
1 'polypeptide(L)'
;MRTKCDSLLTPIIKKMYPYCLLTGAPTEVAHHHVHKSKSAALRYYIPNLIPLTGNAHIALHHNESYWASKIVQIRGIEWFEDLEREKRREMKIDVHYYIAEHKRLSDILANL
;
A
#
# COMPACT_ATOMS: atom_id res chain seq x y z
N MET A 1 17.99 -1.19 -5.16
CA MET A 1 16.97 -2.20 -4.79
C MET A 1 15.67 -1.59 -4.29
N ARG A 2 15.72 -0.54 -3.46
CA ARG A 2 14.50 0.10 -2.97
C ARG A 2 13.58 0.56 -4.10
N THR A 3 14.12 1.22 -5.11
CA THR A 3 13.34 1.67 -6.27
C THR A 3 12.69 0.50 -7.01
N LYS A 4 13.41 -0.62 -7.15
CA LYS A 4 12.88 -1.82 -7.80
C LYS A 4 11.74 -2.46 -6.98
N CYS A 5 11.87 -2.46 -5.65
CA CYS A 5 10.79 -2.93 -4.77
C CYS A 5 9.57 -2.02 -4.88
N ASP A 6 9.76 -0.71 -4.80
CA ASP A 6 8.68 0.27 -4.89
C ASP A 6 7.92 0.13 -6.22
N SER A 7 8.63 -0.12 -7.32
CA SER A 7 8.03 -0.22 -8.66
C SER A 7 7.13 -1.44 -8.84
N LEU A 8 7.21 -2.43 -7.96
CA LEU A 8 6.33 -3.62 -8.02
C LEU A 8 4.96 -3.40 -7.40
N LEU A 9 4.80 -2.37 -6.55
CA LEU A 9 3.58 -2.19 -5.76
C LEU A 9 2.35 -1.87 -6.61
N THR A 10 2.46 -0.93 -7.52
CA THR A 10 1.32 -0.57 -8.39
C THR A 10 0.88 -1.73 -9.28
N PRO A 11 1.79 -2.46 -9.98
CA PRO A 11 1.37 -3.64 -10.74
C PRO A 11 0.67 -4.70 -9.89
N ILE A 12 1.15 -4.96 -8.68
CA ILE A 12 0.53 -5.92 -7.76
C ILE A 12 -0.89 -5.46 -7.41
N ILE A 13 -1.05 -4.22 -6.97
CA ILE A 13 -2.34 -3.71 -6.52
C ILE A 13 -3.35 -3.61 -7.67
N LYS A 14 -2.90 -3.25 -8.87
CA LYS A 14 -3.78 -3.24 -10.04
C LYS A 14 -4.35 -4.63 -10.36
N LYS A 15 -3.55 -5.68 -10.17
CA LYS A 15 -4.02 -7.05 -10.40
C LYS A 15 -4.91 -7.56 -9.27
N MET A 16 -4.56 -7.26 -8.01
CA MET A 16 -5.35 -7.70 -6.85
C MET A 16 -6.68 -6.97 -6.74
N TYR A 17 -6.67 -5.67 -7.02
CA TYR A 17 -7.81 -4.78 -6.85
C TYR A 17 -7.94 -3.93 -8.12
N PRO A 18 -8.63 -4.44 -9.16
CA PRO A 18 -8.69 -3.75 -10.46
C PRO A 18 -9.48 -2.46 -10.45
N TYR A 19 -10.21 -2.16 -9.36
CA TYR A 19 -11.04 -0.95 -9.28
C TYR A 19 -10.69 -0.10 -8.08
N CYS A 20 -10.67 1.22 -8.29
CA CYS A 20 -10.42 2.22 -7.26
C CYS A 20 -11.40 2.09 -6.09
N LEU A 21 -10.88 2.09 -4.87
CA LEU A 21 -11.69 1.94 -3.66
C LEU A 21 -12.70 3.08 -3.49
N LEU A 22 -12.35 4.28 -3.95
CA LEU A 22 -13.16 5.48 -3.72
C LEU A 22 -14.09 5.83 -4.88
N THR A 23 -13.73 5.48 -6.11
CA THR A 23 -14.49 5.88 -7.30
C THR A 23 -15.08 4.73 -8.09
N GLY A 24 -14.56 3.51 -7.93
CA GLY A 24 -14.97 2.36 -8.73
C GLY A 24 -14.40 2.31 -10.13
N ALA A 25 -13.67 3.34 -10.57
CA ALA A 25 -12.98 3.35 -11.86
C ALA A 25 -11.73 2.46 -11.81
N PRO A 26 -11.12 2.11 -12.96
CA PRO A 26 -9.93 1.26 -12.97
C PRO A 26 -8.79 1.82 -12.12
N THR A 27 -8.14 0.94 -11.35
CA THR A 27 -7.01 1.30 -10.49
C THR A 27 -5.82 1.77 -11.32
N GLU A 28 -5.21 2.88 -10.90
CA GLU A 28 -4.02 3.44 -11.56
C GLU A 28 -2.79 3.48 -10.65
N VAL A 29 -3.00 3.63 -9.33
CA VAL A 29 -1.89 3.75 -8.37
C VAL A 29 -2.17 2.94 -7.11
N ALA A 30 -1.09 2.56 -6.40
CA ALA A 30 -1.16 2.00 -5.06
C ALA A 30 -0.79 3.11 -4.07
N HIS A 31 -1.76 3.49 -3.23
CA HIS A 31 -1.57 4.54 -2.22
C HIS A 31 -1.23 3.90 -0.87
N HIS A 32 -0.18 4.38 -0.21
CA HIS A 32 0.14 3.96 1.16
C HIS A 32 -0.79 4.67 2.14
N HIS A 33 -1.66 3.92 2.82
CA HIS A 33 -2.55 4.50 3.84
C HIS A 33 -1.74 5.10 4.99
N VAL A 34 -0.82 4.32 5.56
CA VAL A 34 0.25 4.86 6.43
C VAL A 34 1.42 5.18 5.52
N HIS A 35 1.84 6.45 5.50
CA HIS A 35 2.92 6.89 4.61
C HIS A 35 4.19 6.07 4.82
N LYS A 36 4.88 5.77 3.72
CA LYS A 36 6.13 5.03 3.74
C LYS A 36 7.22 5.70 4.59
N SER A 37 7.15 7.02 4.76
CA SER A 37 8.05 7.78 5.63
C SER A 37 7.71 7.62 7.12
N LYS A 38 6.53 7.12 7.46
CA LYS A 38 6.05 6.95 8.84
C LYS A 38 6.27 5.54 9.38
N SER A 39 6.36 4.54 8.51
CA SER A 39 6.54 3.15 8.94
C SER A 39 7.28 2.35 7.88
N ALA A 40 8.50 1.90 8.23
CA ALA A 40 9.25 0.98 7.38
C ALA A 40 8.52 -0.39 7.28
N ALA A 41 7.90 -0.83 8.36
CA ALA A 41 7.19 -2.11 8.40
C ALA A 41 6.02 -2.16 7.41
N LEU A 42 5.36 -1.02 7.16
CA LEU A 42 4.19 -0.97 6.30
C LEU A 42 4.49 -0.59 4.85
N ARG A 43 5.75 -0.25 4.52
CA ARG A 43 6.10 0.19 3.16
C ARG A 43 5.75 -0.85 2.10
N TYR A 44 6.03 -2.14 2.38
CA TYR A 44 5.76 -3.25 1.46
C TYR A 44 4.71 -4.21 1.99
N TYR A 45 3.94 -3.78 2.98
CA TYR A 45 2.84 -4.56 3.55
C TYR A 45 1.59 -4.36 2.68
N ILE A 46 1.20 -5.37 1.95
CA ILE A 46 0.13 -5.28 0.95
C ILE A 46 -1.19 -4.69 1.53
N PRO A 47 -1.66 -5.11 2.74
CA PRO A 47 -2.88 -4.52 3.31
C PRO A 47 -2.84 -3.01 3.52
N ASN A 48 -1.64 -2.38 3.59
CA ASN A 48 -1.50 -0.93 3.72
C ASN A 48 -1.69 -0.19 2.39
N LEU A 49 -1.78 -0.91 1.27
CA LEU A 49 -1.86 -0.32 -0.06
C LEU A 49 -3.31 -0.23 -0.51
N ILE A 50 -3.70 0.97 -0.93
CA ILE A 50 -5.07 1.27 -1.34
C ILE A 50 -5.11 1.48 -2.85
N PRO A 51 -5.98 0.74 -3.59
CA PRO A 51 -6.13 0.96 -5.02
C PRO A 51 -6.88 2.26 -5.29
N LEU A 52 -6.27 3.19 -6.01
CA LEU A 52 -6.88 4.48 -6.34
C LEU A 52 -6.66 4.83 -7.82
N THR A 53 -7.53 5.67 -8.36
CA THR A 53 -7.23 6.39 -9.60
C THR A 53 -6.23 7.50 -9.29
N GLY A 54 -5.55 8.02 -10.32
CA GLY A 54 -4.65 9.16 -10.15
C GLY A 54 -5.38 10.39 -9.62
N ASN A 55 -6.60 10.65 -10.11
CA ASN A 55 -7.41 11.79 -9.66
C ASN A 55 -7.84 11.64 -8.20
N ALA A 56 -8.26 10.44 -7.78
CA ALA A 56 -8.62 10.18 -6.39
C ALA A 56 -7.41 10.34 -5.46
N HIS A 57 -6.23 9.91 -5.91
CA HIS A 57 -4.99 10.06 -5.15
C HIS A 57 -4.63 11.53 -4.94
N ILE A 58 -4.78 12.36 -5.97
CA ILE A 58 -4.57 13.80 -5.87
C ILE A 58 -5.59 14.43 -4.90
N ALA A 59 -6.88 14.10 -5.05
CA ALA A 59 -7.93 14.60 -4.16
C ALA A 59 -7.67 14.24 -2.70
N LEU A 60 -7.18 13.02 -2.44
CA LEU A 60 -6.83 12.55 -1.11
C LEU A 60 -5.75 13.43 -0.49
N HIS A 61 -4.70 13.80 -1.25
CA HIS A 61 -3.63 14.64 -0.74
C HIS A 61 -4.09 16.06 -0.40
N HIS A 62 -5.18 16.54 -0.97
CA HIS A 62 -5.76 17.85 -0.64
C HIS A 62 -6.61 17.83 0.64
N ASN A 63 -6.99 16.65 1.14
CA ASN A 63 -7.78 16.53 2.37
C ASN A 63 -7.56 15.15 3.00
N GLU A 64 -6.32 14.90 3.46
CA GLU A 64 -5.91 13.57 3.93
C GLU A 64 -6.74 13.05 5.10
N SER A 65 -7.02 13.88 6.10
CA SER A 65 -7.77 13.44 7.27
C SER A 65 -9.15 12.93 6.91
N TYR A 66 -9.85 13.64 6.03
CA TYR A 66 -11.18 13.24 5.58
C TYR A 66 -11.13 11.89 4.84
N TRP A 67 -10.22 11.77 3.86
CA TRP A 67 -10.14 10.57 3.02
C TRP A 67 -9.58 9.37 3.78
N ALA A 68 -8.63 9.58 4.70
CA ALA A 68 -8.12 8.51 5.56
C ALA A 68 -9.26 7.93 6.41
N SER A 69 -10.10 8.80 6.97
CA SER A 69 -11.28 8.37 7.74
C SER A 69 -12.25 7.55 6.87
N LYS A 70 -12.49 7.98 5.63
CA LYS A 70 -13.34 7.26 4.68
C LYS A 70 -12.77 5.87 4.36
N ILE A 71 -11.48 5.77 4.15
CA ILE A 71 -10.82 4.49 3.87
C ILE A 71 -10.98 3.54 5.06
N VAL A 72 -10.80 4.01 6.28
CA VAL A 72 -11.02 3.21 7.49
C VAL A 72 -12.47 2.72 7.57
N GLN A 73 -13.44 3.58 7.26
CA GLN A 73 -14.85 3.20 7.24
C GLN A 73 -15.12 2.09 6.23
N ILE A 74 -14.53 2.17 5.05
CA ILE A 74 -14.72 1.18 3.98
C ILE A 74 -14.02 -0.15 4.32
N ARG A 75 -12.77 -0.09 4.76
CA ARG A 75 -11.96 -1.27 5.07
C ARG A 75 -12.31 -1.91 6.41
N GLY A 76 -12.78 -1.14 7.37
CA GLY A 76 -13.21 -1.62 8.68
C GLY A 76 -12.16 -1.49 9.77
N ILE A 77 -12.63 -1.56 11.02
CA ILE A 77 -11.77 -1.37 12.20
C ILE A 77 -10.74 -2.48 12.35
N GLU A 78 -11.09 -3.73 11.99
CA GLU A 78 -10.15 -4.85 12.10
C GLU A 78 -8.95 -4.65 11.18
N TRP A 79 -9.19 -4.16 9.95
CA TRP A 79 -8.12 -3.81 9.03
C TRP A 79 -7.23 -2.72 9.62
N PHE A 80 -7.82 -1.68 10.18
CA PHE A 80 -7.09 -0.58 10.82
C PHE A 80 -6.24 -1.08 11.99
N GLU A 81 -6.81 -1.91 12.85
CA GLU A 81 -6.10 -2.48 14.00
C GLU A 81 -4.94 -3.36 13.56
N ASP A 82 -5.10 -4.13 12.48
CA ASP A 82 -4.03 -4.93 11.89
C ASP A 82 -2.85 -4.04 11.48
N LEU A 83 -3.12 -2.93 10.79
CA LEU A 83 -2.08 -1.99 10.42
C LEU A 83 -1.36 -1.41 11.65
N GLU A 84 -2.11 -1.08 12.68
CA GLU A 84 -1.53 -0.54 13.91
C GLU A 84 -0.61 -1.57 14.61
N ARG A 85 -0.94 -2.85 14.54
CA ARG A 85 -0.06 -3.93 15.05
C ARG A 85 1.20 -4.07 14.19
N GLU A 86 1.04 -4.17 12.88
CA GLU A 86 2.16 -4.35 11.96
C GLU A 86 3.11 -3.15 11.96
N LYS A 87 2.58 -1.94 12.16
CA LYS A 87 3.36 -0.71 12.23
C LYS A 87 4.43 -0.74 13.31
N ARG A 88 4.20 -1.49 14.38
CA ARG A 88 5.10 -1.60 15.54
C ARG A 88 6.24 -2.60 15.30
N ARG A 89 6.19 -3.37 14.24
CA ARG A 89 7.20 -4.40 13.96
C ARG A 89 8.53 -3.74 13.66
N GLU A 90 9.56 -4.13 14.42
CA GLU A 90 10.92 -3.66 14.20
C GLU A 90 11.57 -4.43 13.06
N MET A 91 12.35 -3.73 12.24
CA MET A 91 12.97 -4.31 11.06
C MET A 91 14.39 -3.77 10.90
N LYS A 92 15.30 -4.66 10.50
CA LYS A 92 16.63 -4.26 10.07
C LYS A 92 16.59 -3.99 8.56
N ILE A 93 16.76 -2.73 8.18
CA ILE A 93 16.73 -2.31 6.78
C ILE A 93 18.15 -2.26 6.25
N ASP A 94 18.50 -3.25 5.43
CA ASP A 94 19.80 -3.36 4.79
C ASP A 94 19.63 -3.93 3.37
N VAL A 95 20.74 -4.22 2.69
CA VAL A 95 20.69 -4.78 1.34
C VAL A 95 19.98 -6.14 1.31
N HIS A 96 20.16 -6.95 2.33
CA HIS A 96 19.52 -8.27 2.42
C HIS A 96 18.01 -8.15 2.55
N TYR A 97 17.54 -7.17 3.31
CA TYR A 97 16.13 -6.85 3.42
C TYR A 97 15.51 -6.56 2.04
N TYR A 98 16.13 -5.66 1.27
CA TYR A 98 15.60 -5.30 -0.05
C TYR A 98 15.64 -6.47 -1.05
N ILE A 99 16.68 -7.30 -0.99
CA ILE A 99 16.76 -8.50 -1.84
C ILE A 99 15.60 -9.45 -1.51
N ALA A 100 15.36 -9.70 -0.23
CA ALA A 100 14.27 -10.57 0.21
C ALA A 100 12.91 -10.01 -0.16
N GLU A 101 12.69 -8.70 0.03
CA GLU A 101 11.42 -8.05 -0.33
C GLU A 101 11.20 -8.05 -1.84
N HIS A 102 12.23 -7.81 -2.62
CA HIS A 102 12.11 -7.86 -4.08
C HIS A 102 11.69 -9.25 -4.55
N LYS A 103 12.28 -10.30 -3.98
CA LYS A 103 11.90 -11.67 -4.31
C LYS A 103 10.45 -11.95 -3.91
N ARG A 104 10.06 -11.58 -2.68
CA ARG A 104 8.70 -11.80 -2.17
C ARG A 104 7.65 -11.10 -3.05
N LEU A 105 7.88 -9.82 -3.37
CA LEU A 105 6.95 -9.04 -4.19
C LEU A 105 6.90 -9.56 -5.63
N SER A 106 8.05 -9.94 -6.19
CA SER A 106 8.10 -10.53 -7.53
C SER A 106 7.33 -11.85 -7.60
N ASP A 107 7.46 -12.68 -6.58
CA ASP A 107 6.74 -13.96 -6.50
C ASP A 107 5.23 -13.71 -6.36
N ILE A 108 4.83 -12.74 -5.56
CA ILE A 108 3.41 -12.34 -5.44
C ILE A 108 2.87 -11.94 -6.82
N LEU A 109 3.56 -11.04 -7.51
CA LEU A 109 3.12 -10.56 -8.82
C LEU A 109 3.02 -11.68 -9.84
N ALA A 110 3.98 -12.60 -9.84
CA ALA A 110 4.01 -13.73 -10.77
C ALA A 110 2.84 -14.70 -10.55
N ASN A 111 2.30 -14.77 -9.34
CA ASN A 111 1.21 -15.70 -8.99
C ASN A 111 -0.18 -15.05 -9.01
N LEU A 112 -0.29 -13.82 -9.46
CA LEU A 112 -1.58 -13.12 -9.57
C LEU A 112 -2.24 -13.35 -10.99
#